data_52334bb2f6da21643c8116fd698fed1f
#
_entry.id   52334bb2f6da21643c8116fd698fed1f
#
_cell.length_a   1.000
_cell.length_b   1.000
_cell.length_c   1.000
_cell.angle_alpha   90.00
_cell.angle_beta   90.00
_cell.angle_gamma   90.00
#
_symmetry.space_group_name_H-M   'P 1'
#
loop_
_entity.id
_entity.type
_entity.pdbx_description
1 polymer ?
#
loop_
_entity_poly.entity_id
_entity_poly.type
_entity_poly.pdbx_seq_one_letter_code
_entity_poly.pdbx_strand_id
1 'polypeptide(L)'
;HISGSIIKTHLTIGLPMAFQFSITAIGTIVLQGAINKFGATRIAAYTAASKTEQLVTQIAGASGVTTANFVGQNIGAGRYDRIKKGVRAWSFVTIGAAIFAMVVIFFFGRDICGLFIKNRNPVTLDSSMVYLNTVIVFFIPLFLIFVFRNALQAMGKTFMPLMAGVFELVARTIASFTLPDVIGFKGVCLAGPIAWVSAMVPLFVTYIIYMVKFKKKGYFKARED
;
A
#
# COMPACT_ATOMS: atom_id res chain seq x y z
N HIS A 1 12.24 27.09 21.98
CA HIS A 1 11.08 26.78 22.82
C HIS A 1 10.17 25.80 22.09
N ILE A 2 10.04 24.58 22.59
CA ILE A 2 9.08 23.59 22.07
C ILE A 2 7.72 23.94 22.70
N SER A 3 6.76 24.37 21.87
CA SER A 3 5.42 24.69 22.39
C SER A 3 4.58 23.42 22.52
N GLY A 4 3.73 23.35 23.58
CA GLY A 4 2.85 22.20 23.81
C GLY A 4 1.87 21.95 22.65
N SER A 5 1.51 22.98 21.88
CA SER A 5 0.66 22.83 20.68
C SER A 5 1.37 22.08 19.55
N ILE A 6 2.68 22.29 19.37
CA ILE A 6 3.49 21.56 18.39
C ILE A 6 3.57 20.09 18.77
N ILE A 7 3.87 19.78 20.04
CA ILE A 7 3.92 18.38 20.55
C ILE A 7 2.56 17.71 20.32
N LYS A 8 1.45 18.35 20.69
CA LYS A 8 0.11 17.81 20.50
C LYS A 8 -0.18 17.50 19.04
N THR A 9 0.17 18.39 18.12
CA THR A 9 -0.02 18.18 16.67
C THR A 9 0.77 16.97 16.17
N HIS A 10 2.04 16.87 16.56
CA HIS A 10 2.89 15.74 16.17
C HIS A 10 2.38 14.41 16.72
N LEU A 11 1.93 14.37 17.98
CA LEU A 11 1.37 13.15 18.58
C LEU A 11 0.04 12.77 17.93
N THR A 12 -0.84 13.73 17.63
CA THR A 12 -2.15 13.47 17.01
C THR A 12 -2.02 12.87 15.61
N ILE A 13 -0.94 13.21 14.89
CA ILE A 13 -0.67 12.66 13.55
C ILE A 13 0.22 11.41 13.66
N GLY A 14 1.28 11.47 14.45
CA GLY A 14 2.30 10.43 14.52
C GLY A 14 1.83 9.14 15.19
N LEU A 15 1.04 9.22 16.27
CA LEU A 15 0.54 8.02 16.95
C LEU A 15 -0.34 7.13 16.04
N PRO A 16 -1.36 7.66 15.34
CA PRO A 16 -2.12 6.85 14.40
C PRO A 16 -1.26 6.24 13.29
N MET A 17 -0.23 6.96 12.81
CA MET A 17 0.70 6.42 11.82
C MET A 17 1.55 5.27 12.41
N ALA A 18 2.06 5.42 13.64
CA ALA A 18 2.82 4.37 14.32
C ALA A 18 1.95 3.10 14.52
N PHE A 19 0.73 3.24 15.00
CA PHE A 19 -0.21 2.13 15.12
C PHE A 19 -0.50 1.46 13.77
N GLN A 20 -0.66 2.23 12.71
CA GLN A 20 -0.86 1.71 11.36
C GLN A 20 0.32 0.83 10.91
N PHE A 21 1.57 1.27 11.11
CA PHE A 21 2.75 0.45 10.79
C PHE A 21 2.80 -0.83 11.62
N SER A 22 2.48 -0.76 12.91
CA SER A 22 2.41 -1.94 13.78
C SER A 22 1.34 -2.93 13.32
N ILE A 23 0.16 -2.45 12.93
CA ILE A 23 -0.93 -3.29 12.40
C ILE A 23 -0.49 -3.97 11.10
N THR A 24 0.17 -3.26 10.20
CA THR A 24 0.69 -3.83 8.95
C THR A 24 1.76 -4.91 9.23
N ALA A 25 2.66 -4.67 10.20
CA ALA A 25 3.66 -5.65 10.62
C ALA A 25 3.02 -6.93 11.20
N ILE A 26 1.99 -6.78 12.05
CA ILE A 26 1.21 -7.94 12.56
C ILE A 26 0.60 -8.72 11.39
N GLY A 27 0.05 -8.04 10.39
CA GLY A 27 -0.52 -8.67 9.20
C GLY A 27 0.50 -9.50 8.41
N THR A 28 1.76 -9.07 8.34
CA THR A 28 2.82 -9.87 7.69
C THR A 28 3.20 -11.10 8.50
N ILE A 29 3.21 -11.01 9.84
CA ILE A 29 3.47 -12.14 10.74
C ILE A 29 2.34 -13.19 10.59
N VAL A 30 1.08 -12.76 10.54
CA VAL A 30 -0.08 -13.65 10.33
C VAL A 30 0.05 -14.40 9.00
N LEU A 31 0.38 -13.70 7.93
CA LEU A 31 0.60 -14.30 6.61
C LEU A 31 1.76 -15.30 6.63
N GLN A 32 2.88 -14.95 7.28
CA GLN A 32 4.02 -15.86 7.44
C GLN A 32 3.62 -17.14 8.19
N GLY A 33 2.80 -17.02 9.24
CA GLY A 33 2.26 -18.16 9.98
C GLY A 33 1.44 -19.12 9.09
N ALA A 34 0.61 -18.57 8.19
CA ALA A 34 -0.16 -19.36 7.23
C ALA A 34 0.74 -20.07 6.21
N ILE A 35 1.77 -19.40 5.71
CA ILE A 35 2.74 -19.97 4.74
C ILE A 35 3.55 -21.11 5.34
N ASN A 36 3.87 -21.04 6.63
CA ASN A 36 4.66 -22.06 7.32
C ASN A 36 4.03 -23.46 7.25
N LYS A 37 2.72 -23.56 7.05
CA LYS A 37 2.01 -24.85 6.87
C LYS A 37 2.32 -25.55 5.55
N PHE A 38 2.91 -24.85 4.57
CA PHE A 38 3.16 -25.38 3.22
C PHE A 38 4.54 -25.98 2.98
N GLY A 39 5.36 -26.09 4.04
CA GLY A 39 6.67 -26.70 4.00
C GLY A 39 7.79 -25.82 3.45
N ALA A 40 9.04 -26.28 3.63
CA ALA A 40 10.26 -25.49 3.41
C ALA A 40 10.38 -24.89 2.00
N THR A 41 10.00 -25.62 0.95
CA THR A 41 10.09 -25.15 -0.43
C THR A 41 9.17 -23.96 -0.69
N ARG A 42 7.93 -23.99 -0.17
CA ARG A 42 6.98 -22.89 -0.31
C ARG A 42 7.36 -21.69 0.54
N ILE A 43 7.93 -21.90 1.72
CA ILE A 43 8.47 -20.84 2.57
C ILE A 43 9.61 -20.13 1.85
N ALA A 44 10.57 -20.88 1.30
CA ALA A 44 11.68 -20.29 0.54
C ALA A 44 11.20 -19.54 -0.71
N ALA A 45 10.22 -20.08 -1.42
CA ALA A 45 9.60 -19.45 -2.59
C ALA A 45 8.92 -18.12 -2.23
N TYR A 46 8.11 -18.11 -1.18
CA TYR A 46 7.47 -16.89 -0.69
C TYR A 46 8.49 -15.86 -0.24
N THR A 47 9.54 -16.27 0.48
CA THR A 47 10.59 -15.37 0.95
C THR A 47 11.31 -14.68 -0.21
N ALA A 48 11.64 -15.41 -1.28
CA ALA A 48 12.26 -14.83 -2.48
C ALA A 48 11.30 -13.88 -3.21
N ALA A 49 10.05 -14.32 -3.41
CA ALA A 49 9.03 -13.53 -4.09
C ALA A 49 8.65 -12.26 -3.31
N SER A 50 8.54 -12.33 -1.98
CA SER A 50 8.25 -11.16 -1.14
C SER A 50 9.39 -10.15 -1.13
N LYS A 51 10.66 -10.58 -1.21
CA LYS A 51 11.79 -9.65 -1.41
C LYS A 51 11.70 -8.93 -2.77
N THR A 52 11.29 -9.65 -3.81
CA THR A 52 11.06 -9.06 -5.14
C THR A 52 9.90 -8.04 -5.09
N GLU A 53 8.80 -8.37 -4.41
CA GLU A 53 7.68 -7.45 -4.19
C GLU A 53 8.10 -6.21 -3.37
N GLN A 54 8.97 -6.36 -2.37
CA GLN A 54 9.49 -5.24 -1.58
C GLN A 54 10.22 -4.21 -2.44
N LEU A 55 10.95 -4.62 -3.49
CA LEU A 55 11.58 -3.67 -4.42
C LEU A 55 10.53 -2.80 -5.12
N VAL A 56 9.42 -3.41 -5.54
CA VAL A 56 8.28 -2.70 -6.15
C VAL A 56 7.61 -1.78 -5.14
N THR A 57 7.42 -2.25 -3.90
CA THR A 57 6.78 -1.48 -2.83
C THR A 57 7.58 -0.22 -2.45
N GLN A 58 8.91 -0.21 -2.60
CA GLN A 58 9.72 1.01 -2.41
C GLN A 58 9.32 2.12 -3.40
N ILE A 59 9.02 1.78 -4.64
CA ILE A 59 8.55 2.76 -5.65
C ILE A 59 7.19 3.33 -5.22
N ALA A 60 6.29 2.48 -4.76
CA ALA A 60 4.99 2.90 -4.22
C ALA A 60 5.15 3.81 -2.99
N GLY A 61 6.07 3.47 -2.08
CA GLY A 61 6.42 4.28 -0.91
C GLY A 61 6.91 5.69 -1.29
N ALA A 62 7.82 5.78 -2.26
CA ALA A 62 8.30 7.06 -2.78
C ALA A 62 7.14 7.91 -3.37
N SER A 63 6.20 7.29 -4.09
CA SER A 63 4.99 7.94 -4.58
C SER A 63 4.13 8.51 -3.43
N GLY A 64 4.04 7.79 -2.32
CA GLY A 64 3.35 8.25 -1.12
C GLY A 64 3.99 9.48 -0.50
N VAL A 65 5.31 9.47 -0.31
CA VAL A 65 6.08 10.61 0.25
C VAL A 65 5.93 11.85 -0.65
N THR A 66 6.05 11.69 -1.96
CA THR A 66 5.83 12.78 -2.92
C THR A 66 4.43 13.36 -2.80
N THR A 67 3.42 12.50 -2.67
CA THR A 67 2.02 12.94 -2.45
C THR A 67 1.87 13.72 -1.15
N ALA A 68 2.45 13.23 -0.05
CA ALA A 68 2.37 13.91 1.26
C ALA A 68 2.99 15.31 1.20
N ASN A 69 4.18 15.44 0.63
CA ASN A 69 4.87 16.72 0.48
C ASN A 69 4.07 17.70 -0.37
N PHE A 70 3.58 17.27 -1.53
CA PHE A 70 2.75 18.10 -2.40
C PHE A 70 1.47 18.57 -1.72
N VAL A 71 0.74 17.66 -1.09
CA VAL A 71 -0.51 17.99 -0.40
C VAL A 71 -0.25 18.90 0.79
N GLY A 72 0.77 18.61 1.61
CA GLY A 72 1.12 19.42 2.77
C GLY A 72 1.48 20.86 2.40
N GLN A 73 2.31 21.07 1.37
CA GLN A 73 2.67 22.40 0.87
C GLN A 73 1.44 23.18 0.37
N ASN A 74 0.55 22.53 -0.39
CA ASN A 74 -0.63 23.20 -0.93
C ASN A 74 -1.70 23.50 0.15
N ILE A 75 -1.78 22.70 1.22
CA ILE A 75 -2.60 23.01 2.40
C ILE A 75 -2.05 24.22 3.12
N GLY A 76 -0.73 24.26 3.38
CA GLY A 76 -0.08 25.40 4.02
C GLY A 76 -0.26 26.69 3.26
N ALA A 77 -0.28 26.63 1.92
CA ALA A 77 -0.54 27.77 1.04
C ALA A 77 -2.03 28.09 0.82
N GLY A 78 -2.98 27.31 1.40
CA GLY A 78 -4.41 27.49 1.19
C GLY A 78 -4.90 27.11 -0.23
N ARG A 79 -4.07 26.43 -1.04
CA ARG A 79 -4.34 26.12 -2.47
C ARG A 79 -4.99 24.74 -2.63
N TYR A 80 -6.19 24.59 -2.09
CA TYR A 80 -6.95 23.33 -2.15
C TYR A 80 -7.34 22.89 -3.58
N ASP A 81 -7.50 23.86 -4.50
CA ASP A 81 -7.72 23.61 -5.92
C ASP A 81 -6.60 22.77 -6.55
N ARG A 82 -5.35 23.08 -6.19
CA ARG A 82 -4.17 22.34 -6.66
C ARG A 82 -4.11 20.92 -6.12
N ILE A 83 -4.55 20.69 -4.88
CA ILE A 83 -4.52 19.35 -4.26
C ILE A 83 -5.30 18.36 -5.12
N LYS A 84 -6.55 18.71 -5.50
CA LYS A 84 -7.39 17.82 -6.32
C LYS A 84 -6.74 17.52 -7.67
N LYS A 85 -6.24 18.54 -8.37
CA LYS A 85 -5.60 18.40 -9.68
C LYS A 85 -4.31 17.61 -9.59
N GLY A 86 -3.45 17.94 -8.61
CA GLY A 86 -2.15 17.30 -8.44
C GLY A 86 -2.25 15.85 -8.00
N VAL A 87 -3.08 15.52 -7.01
CA VAL A 87 -3.28 14.11 -6.59
C VAL A 87 -3.85 13.28 -7.73
N ARG A 88 -4.78 13.84 -8.52
CA ARG A 88 -5.31 13.14 -9.71
C ARG A 88 -4.20 12.87 -10.73
N ALA A 89 -3.44 13.90 -11.10
CA ALA A 89 -2.34 13.76 -12.07
C ALA A 89 -1.29 12.76 -11.57
N TRP A 90 -0.90 12.88 -10.29
CA TRP A 90 0.06 11.97 -9.67
C TRP A 90 -0.45 10.54 -9.57
N SER A 91 -1.75 10.33 -9.35
CA SER A 91 -2.35 8.99 -9.39
C SER A 91 -2.15 8.32 -10.77
N PHE A 92 -2.29 9.05 -11.87
CA PHE A 92 -2.01 8.50 -13.21
C PHE A 92 -0.53 8.14 -13.39
N VAL A 93 0.39 8.99 -12.93
CA VAL A 93 1.84 8.69 -12.95
C VAL A 93 2.12 7.43 -12.12
N THR A 94 1.51 7.33 -10.94
CA THR A 94 1.67 6.18 -10.05
C THR A 94 1.08 4.90 -10.64
N ILE A 95 -0.06 4.97 -11.34
CA ILE A 95 -0.61 3.83 -12.10
C ILE A 95 0.36 3.42 -13.23
N GLY A 96 0.92 4.38 -13.95
CA GLY A 96 1.95 4.10 -14.96
C GLY A 96 3.16 3.39 -14.38
N ALA A 97 3.64 3.82 -13.20
CA ALA A 97 4.72 3.15 -12.47
C ALA A 97 4.34 1.73 -12.01
N ALA A 98 3.10 1.52 -11.56
CA ALA A 98 2.59 0.20 -11.22
C ALA A 98 2.56 -0.73 -12.44
N ILE A 99 2.06 -0.25 -13.58
CA ILE A 99 2.05 -1.01 -14.84
C ILE A 99 3.48 -1.33 -15.30
N PHE A 100 4.40 -0.37 -15.21
CA PHE A 100 5.82 -0.62 -15.51
C PHE A 100 6.39 -1.72 -14.60
N ALA A 101 6.13 -1.66 -13.29
CA ALA A 101 6.55 -2.70 -12.35
C ALA A 101 5.93 -4.06 -12.68
N MET A 102 4.64 -4.10 -13.09
CA MET A 102 3.97 -5.33 -13.55
C MET A 102 4.71 -5.93 -14.75
N VAL A 103 5.04 -5.11 -15.74
CA VAL A 103 5.78 -5.55 -16.95
C VAL A 103 7.16 -6.09 -16.56
N VAL A 104 7.90 -5.37 -15.71
CA VAL A 104 9.23 -5.81 -15.26
C VAL A 104 9.15 -7.15 -14.53
N ILE A 105 8.20 -7.30 -13.60
CA ILE A 105 8.04 -8.57 -12.87
C ILE A 105 7.55 -9.70 -13.78
N PHE A 106 6.70 -9.41 -14.75
CA PHE A 106 6.23 -10.41 -15.70
C PHE A 106 7.37 -11.01 -16.52
N PHE A 107 8.28 -10.18 -17.04
CA PHE A 107 9.39 -10.64 -17.87
C PHE A 107 10.62 -11.10 -17.07
N PHE A 108 10.95 -10.43 -15.97
CA PHE A 108 12.19 -10.64 -15.21
C PHE A 108 11.97 -11.20 -13.82
N GLY A 109 10.74 -11.41 -13.38
CA GLY A 109 10.42 -11.85 -12.00
C GLY A 109 11.10 -13.17 -11.64
N ARG A 110 11.21 -14.11 -12.58
CA ARG A 110 11.89 -15.40 -12.39
C ARG A 110 13.39 -15.21 -12.11
N ASP A 111 14.03 -14.33 -12.86
CA ASP A 111 15.46 -14.05 -12.70
C ASP A 111 15.72 -13.29 -11.41
N ILE A 112 14.90 -12.31 -11.09
CA ILE A 112 14.99 -11.54 -9.84
C ILE A 112 14.80 -12.47 -8.63
N CYS A 113 13.79 -13.33 -8.63
CA CYS A 113 13.63 -14.35 -7.57
C CYS A 113 14.84 -15.29 -7.49
N GLY A 114 15.42 -15.63 -8.63
CA GLY A 114 16.60 -16.50 -8.73
C GLY A 114 17.83 -15.95 -7.99
N LEU A 115 17.92 -14.61 -7.78
CA LEU A 115 18.99 -14.00 -6.98
C LEU A 115 18.86 -14.33 -5.48
N PHE A 116 17.66 -14.67 -5.02
CA PHE A 116 17.36 -14.95 -3.61
C PHE A 116 17.22 -16.44 -3.30
N ILE A 117 17.29 -17.31 -4.33
CA ILE A 117 17.09 -18.77 -4.17
C ILE A 117 18.43 -19.49 -4.38
N LYS A 118 18.86 -20.24 -3.36
CA LYS A 118 20.09 -21.03 -3.42
C LYS A 118 20.05 -22.01 -4.60
N ASN A 119 21.10 -21.98 -5.40
CA ASN A 119 21.28 -22.83 -6.59
C ASN A 119 20.11 -22.72 -7.60
N ARG A 120 19.33 -21.66 -7.58
CA ARG A 120 18.18 -21.40 -8.47
C ARG A 120 17.26 -22.63 -8.59
N ASN A 121 16.96 -23.32 -7.45
CA ASN A 121 16.17 -24.54 -7.44
C ASN A 121 14.86 -24.35 -8.24
N PRO A 122 14.61 -25.16 -9.31
CA PRO A 122 13.47 -24.97 -10.21
C PRO A 122 12.12 -25.02 -9.51
N VAL A 123 11.92 -25.96 -8.58
CA VAL A 123 10.65 -26.16 -7.85
C VAL A 123 10.33 -24.95 -6.98
N THR A 124 11.37 -24.38 -6.34
CA THR A 124 11.21 -23.15 -5.53
C THR A 124 10.94 -21.96 -6.42
N LEU A 125 11.62 -21.84 -7.58
CA LEU A 125 11.36 -20.77 -8.56
C LEU A 125 9.93 -20.83 -9.11
N ASP A 126 9.45 -22.01 -9.49
CA ASP A 126 8.07 -22.16 -9.99
C ASP A 126 7.04 -21.76 -8.93
N SER A 127 7.29 -22.13 -7.68
CA SER A 127 6.45 -21.71 -6.55
C SER A 127 6.49 -20.20 -6.30
N SER A 128 7.65 -19.55 -6.50
CA SER A 128 7.79 -18.09 -6.42
C SER A 128 7.00 -17.38 -7.53
N MET A 129 7.00 -17.97 -8.75
CA MET A 129 6.22 -17.43 -9.86
C MET A 129 4.71 -17.57 -9.65
N VAL A 130 4.24 -18.62 -8.97
CA VAL A 130 2.83 -18.71 -8.55
C VAL A 130 2.45 -17.53 -7.66
N TYR A 131 3.30 -17.15 -6.71
CA TYR A 131 3.07 -15.98 -5.87
C TYR A 131 3.08 -14.69 -6.71
N LEU A 132 4.17 -14.41 -7.44
CA LEU A 132 4.32 -13.17 -8.20
C LEU A 132 3.20 -12.98 -9.21
N ASN A 133 2.84 -14.01 -9.98
CA ASN A 133 1.75 -13.94 -10.97
C ASN A 133 0.38 -13.69 -10.31
N THR A 134 0.23 -14.08 -9.04
CA THR A 134 -1.00 -13.82 -8.30
C THR A 134 -1.06 -12.37 -7.81
N VAL A 135 0.05 -11.81 -7.32
CA VAL A 135 0.06 -10.47 -6.73
C VAL A 135 0.20 -9.35 -7.75
N ILE A 136 0.87 -9.60 -8.88
CA ILE A 136 1.22 -8.59 -9.89
C ILE A 136 -0.01 -7.81 -10.38
N VAL A 137 -1.14 -8.46 -10.65
CA VAL A 137 -2.37 -7.83 -11.14
C VAL A 137 -2.99 -6.84 -10.12
N PHE A 138 -2.54 -6.90 -8.88
CA PHE A 138 -3.01 -6.04 -7.79
C PHE A 138 -2.01 -4.93 -7.42
N PHE A 139 -0.96 -4.72 -8.20
CA PHE A 139 -0.02 -3.61 -7.94
C PHE A 139 -0.67 -2.24 -8.10
N ILE A 140 -1.68 -2.09 -8.97
CA ILE A 140 -2.41 -0.82 -9.09
C ILE A 140 -3.10 -0.44 -7.77
N PRO A 141 -3.96 -1.30 -7.14
CA PRO A 141 -4.48 -1.03 -5.81
C PRO A 141 -3.39 -0.75 -4.77
N LEU A 142 -2.32 -1.55 -4.74
CA LEU A 142 -1.19 -1.36 -3.82
C LEU A 142 -0.59 0.04 -3.95
N PHE A 143 -0.27 0.50 -5.14
CA PHE A 143 0.33 1.81 -5.38
C PHE A 143 -0.63 2.94 -5.00
N LEU A 144 -1.91 2.81 -5.30
CA LEU A 144 -2.94 3.80 -4.97
C LEU A 144 -3.19 3.92 -3.47
N ILE A 145 -3.00 2.84 -2.67
CA ILE A 145 -3.02 2.93 -1.21
C ILE A 145 -2.03 3.98 -0.74
N PHE A 146 -0.78 3.97 -1.24
CA PHE A 146 0.24 4.91 -0.81
C PHE A 146 -0.14 6.36 -1.17
N VAL A 147 -0.72 6.59 -2.34
CA VAL A 147 -1.18 7.94 -2.77
C VAL A 147 -2.28 8.45 -1.86
N PHE A 148 -3.39 7.71 -1.72
CA PHE A 148 -4.56 8.20 -0.97
C PHE A 148 -4.33 8.22 0.54
N ARG A 149 -3.59 7.24 1.07
CA ARG A 149 -3.19 7.19 2.48
C ARG A 149 -2.37 8.44 2.86
N ASN A 150 -1.32 8.71 2.10
CA ASN A 150 -0.44 9.84 2.35
C ASN A 150 -1.12 11.19 2.07
N ALA A 151 -2.00 11.29 1.07
CA ALA A 151 -2.81 12.48 0.84
C ALA A 151 -3.71 12.80 2.05
N LEU A 152 -4.40 11.80 2.60
CA LEU A 152 -5.26 11.96 3.77
C LEU A 152 -4.44 12.33 5.02
N GLN A 153 -3.31 11.66 5.26
CA GLN A 153 -2.43 11.95 6.39
C GLN A 153 -1.87 13.37 6.32
N ALA A 154 -1.43 13.82 5.15
CA ALA A 154 -0.96 15.19 4.93
C ALA A 154 -2.08 16.23 5.12
N MET A 155 -3.35 15.87 4.89
CA MET A 155 -4.51 16.70 5.22
C MET A 155 -4.87 16.67 6.72
N GLY A 156 -4.09 16.00 7.58
CA GLY A 156 -4.39 15.81 8.99
C GLY A 156 -5.56 14.84 9.25
N LYS A 157 -5.94 14.02 8.25
CA LYS A 157 -7.05 13.06 8.34
C LYS A 157 -6.51 11.66 8.55
N THR A 158 -6.05 11.39 9.79
CA THR A 158 -5.32 10.16 10.15
C THR A 158 -6.20 8.98 10.54
N PHE A 159 -7.47 9.22 10.90
CA PHE A 159 -8.38 8.17 11.34
C PHE A 159 -8.66 7.11 10.28
N MET A 160 -9.02 7.51 9.05
CA MET A 160 -9.31 6.54 8.00
C MET A 160 -8.06 5.80 7.49
N PRO A 161 -6.89 6.41 7.33
CA PRO A 161 -5.63 5.69 7.14
C PRO A 161 -5.34 4.61 8.18
N LEU A 162 -5.62 4.88 9.48
CA LEU A 162 -5.50 3.87 10.54
C LEU A 162 -6.52 2.73 10.35
N MET A 163 -7.80 3.08 10.10
CA MET A 163 -8.85 2.07 9.85
C MET A 163 -8.58 1.23 8.60
N ALA A 164 -8.02 1.81 7.55
CA ALA A 164 -7.59 1.06 6.38
C ALA A 164 -6.54 0.01 6.73
N GLY A 165 -5.62 0.30 7.66
CA GLY A 165 -4.70 -0.71 8.22
C GLY A 165 -5.42 -1.84 8.94
N VAL A 166 -6.46 -1.52 9.73
CA VAL A 166 -7.30 -2.53 10.41
C VAL A 166 -8.04 -3.40 9.39
N PHE A 167 -8.64 -2.80 8.36
CA PHE A 167 -9.31 -3.55 7.28
C PHE A 167 -8.33 -4.46 6.54
N GLU A 168 -7.11 -3.96 6.27
CA GLU A 168 -6.04 -4.73 5.67
C GLU A 168 -5.67 -5.95 6.53
N LEU A 169 -5.49 -5.76 7.85
CA LEU A 169 -5.18 -6.85 8.78
C LEU A 169 -6.30 -7.88 8.84
N VAL A 170 -7.55 -7.45 9.01
CA VAL A 170 -8.70 -8.34 9.10
C VAL A 170 -8.89 -9.15 7.81
N ALA A 171 -8.87 -8.47 6.65
CA ALA A 171 -9.02 -9.12 5.36
C ALA A 171 -7.89 -10.11 5.08
N ARG A 172 -6.64 -9.74 5.39
CA ARG A 172 -5.47 -10.60 5.27
C ARG A 172 -5.59 -11.82 6.17
N THR A 173 -5.97 -11.63 7.43
CA THR A 173 -6.13 -12.73 8.40
C THR A 173 -7.20 -13.71 7.92
N ILE A 174 -8.38 -13.24 7.58
CA ILE A 174 -9.47 -14.10 7.08
C ILE A 174 -8.98 -14.85 5.84
N ALA A 175 -8.47 -14.16 4.82
CA ALA A 175 -8.01 -14.77 3.60
C ALA A 175 -6.88 -15.78 3.81
N SER A 176 -5.93 -15.51 4.72
CA SER A 176 -4.80 -16.39 5.02
C SER A 176 -5.19 -17.72 5.65
N PHE A 177 -6.34 -17.80 6.33
CA PHE A 177 -6.78 -19.02 7.01
C PHE A 177 -7.96 -19.70 6.31
N THR A 178 -8.75 -19.01 5.47
CA THR A 178 -9.90 -19.61 4.78
C THR A 178 -9.58 -20.06 3.37
N LEU A 179 -8.85 -19.24 2.59
CA LEU A 179 -8.59 -19.54 1.18
C LEU A 179 -7.63 -20.74 0.97
N PRO A 180 -6.64 -21.00 1.82
CA PRO A 180 -5.79 -22.18 1.67
C PRO A 180 -6.53 -23.51 1.68
N ASP A 181 -7.61 -23.61 2.42
CA ASP A 181 -8.43 -24.82 2.51
C ASP A 181 -9.20 -25.10 1.20
N VAL A 182 -9.45 -24.05 0.39
CA VAL A 182 -10.21 -24.15 -0.87
C VAL A 182 -9.28 -24.25 -2.09
N ILE A 183 -8.24 -23.42 -2.17
CA ILE A 183 -7.39 -23.28 -3.36
C ILE A 183 -5.89 -23.42 -3.05
N GLY A 184 -5.55 -24.01 -1.90
CA GLY A 184 -4.19 -24.34 -1.52
C GLY A 184 -3.26 -23.14 -1.42
N PHE A 185 -2.01 -23.28 -1.87
CA PHE A 185 -0.99 -22.22 -1.79
C PHE A 185 -1.38 -20.92 -2.49
N LYS A 186 -2.13 -20.98 -3.58
CA LYS A 186 -2.68 -19.78 -4.23
C LYS A 186 -3.57 -18.97 -3.30
N GLY A 187 -4.29 -19.61 -2.38
CA GLY A 187 -5.13 -18.95 -1.39
C GLY A 187 -4.33 -18.06 -0.46
N VAL A 188 -3.18 -18.53 0.02
CA VAL A 188 -2.27 -17.70 0.81
C VAL A 188 -1.70 -16.56 -0.02
N CYS A 189 -1.37 -16.79 -1.29
CA CYS A 189 -0.86 -15.75 -2.18
C CYS A 189 -1.88 -14.59 -2.40
N LEU A 190 -3.18 -14.89 -2.37
CA LEU A 190 -4.25 -13.89 -2.53
C LEU A 190 -4.51 -13.06 -1.26
N ALA A 191 -4.02 -13.48 -0.11
CA ALA A 191 -4.27 -12.76 1.14
C ALA A 191 -3.73 -11.32 1.15
N GLY A 192 -2.56 -11.08 0.55
CA GLY A 192 -2.02 -9.74 0.32
C GLY A 192 -2.91 -8.88 -0.60
N PRO A 193 -3.17 -9.31 -1.84
CA PRO A 193 -4.07 -8.65 -2.78
C PRO A 193 -5.44 -8.27 -2.22
N ILE A 194 -6.10 -9.19 -1.54
CA ILE A 194 -7.42 -8.94 -0.91
C ILE A 194 -7.30 -7.84 0.16
N ALA A 195 -6.25 -7.90 0.97
CA ALA A 195 -5.96 -6.88 1.97
C ALA A 195 -5.74 -5.50 1.33
N TRP A 196 -5.01 -5.42 0.21
CA TRP A 196 -4.78 -4.15 -0.50
C TRP A 196 -6.07 -3.56 -1.06
N VAL A 197 -6.92 -4.36 -1.66
CA VAL A 197 -8.22 -3.89 -2.16
C VAL A 197 -9.10 -3.40 -1.01
N SER A 198 -9.14 -4.14 0.11
CA SER A 198 -9.92 -3.76 1.30
C SER A 198 -9.48 -2.44 1.93
N ALA A 199 -8.19 -2.11 1.84
CA ALA A 199 -7.65 -0.84 2.32
C ALA A 199 -7.84 0.30 1.30
N MET A 200 -7.63 0.02 0.01
CA MET A 200 -7.67 1.04 -1.05
C MET A 200 -9.06 1.66 -1.19
N VAL A 201 -10.11 0.84 -1.18
CA VAL A 201 -11.49 1.32 -1.39
C VAL A 201 -11.90 2.38 -0.36
N PRO A 202 -11.82 2.15 0.97
CA PRO A 202 -12.21 3.16 1.95
C PRO A 202 -11.30 4.40 1.93
N LEU A 203 -10.01 4.26 1.61
CA LEU A 203 -9.09 5.39 1.47
C LEU A 203 -9.52 6.28 0.30
N PHE A 204 -9.79 5.68 -0.87
CA PHE A 204 -10.24 6.40 -2.06
C PHE A 204 -11.57 7.11 -1.82
N VAL A 205 -12.57 6.40 -1.28
CA VAL A 205 -13.89 6.98 -0.98
C VAL A 205 -13.75 8.15 -0.02
N THR A 206 -12.96 8.00 1.05
CA THR A 206 -12.72 9.06 2.02
C THR A 206 -12.05 10.27 1.38
N TYR A 207 -11.05 10.06 0.54
CA TYR A 207 -10.41 11.13 -0.20
C TYR A 207 -11.42 11.91 -1.05
N ILE A 208 -12.28 11.22 -1.80
CA ILE A 208 -13.33 11.87 -2.60
C ILE A 208 -14.30 12.66 -1.73
N ILE A 209 -14.74 12.11 -0.59
CA ILE A 209 -15.61 12.81 0.37
C ILE A 209 -14.97 14.14 0.82
N TYR A 210 -13.67 14.15 1.15
CA TYR A 210 -12.99 15.38 1.55
C TYR A 210 -12.86 16.36 0.40
N MET A 211 -12.60 15.92 -0.83
CA MET A 211 -12.56 16.79 -2.00
C MET A 211 -13.93 17.45 -2.26
N VAL A 212 -15.02 16.70 -2.10
CA VAL A 212 -16.38 17.26 -2.21
C VAL A 212 -16.67 18.25 -1.08
N LYS A 213 -16.27 17.95 0.16
CA LYS A 213 -16.44 18.87 1.30
C LYS A 213 -15.66 20.18 1.09
N PHE A 214 -14.43 20.14 0.60
CA PHE A 214 -13.65 21.33 0.30
C PHE A 214 -14.29 22.17 -0.81
N LYS A 215 -14.85 21.51 -1.84
CA LYS A 215 -15.61 22.24 -2.89
C LYS A 215 -16.83 22.95 -2.32
N LYS A 216 -17.62 22.28 -1.48
CA LYS A 216 -18.82 22.87 -0.83
C LYS A 216 -18.48 24.06 0.10
N LYS A 217 -17.32 24.03 0.75
CA LYS A 217 -16.83 25.11 1.61
C LYS A 217 -16.20 26.29 0.83
N GLY A 218 -16.20 26.25 -0.50
CA GLY A 218 -15.64 27.32 -1.34
C GLY A 218 -14.11 27.33 -1.40
N TYR A 219 -13.41 26.34 -0.84
CA TYR A 219 -11.94 26.28 -0.82
C TYR A 219 -11.28 26.10 -2.20
N PHE A 220 -12.08 25.85 -3.24
CA PHE A 220 -11.60 25.79 -4.63
C PHE A 220 -11.74 27.11 -5.39
N LYS A 221 -12.31 28.16 -4.80
CA LYS A 221 -12.23 29.50 -5.39
C LYS A 221 -10.77 29.94 -5.33
N ALA A 222 -10.17 30.23 -6.49
CA ALA A 222 -8.86 30.85 -6.53
C ALA A 222 -8.94 32.14 -5.69
N ARG A 223 -7.98 32.38 -4.80
CA ARG A 223 -7.71 33.71 -4.37
C ARG A 223 -7.32 34.47 -5.65
N GLU A 224 -8.15 35.39 -6.06
CA GLU A 224 -7.79 36.43 -7.01
C GLU A 224 -6.75 37.28 -6.30
N ASP A 225 -5.47 36.98 -6.53
CA ASP A 225 -4.31 37.81 -6.18
C ASP A 225 -3.68 38.24 -7.49
#